data_527c21827e555215190ef0f07846732d
#
_entry.id   527c21827e555215190ef0f07846732d
#
_cell.length_a   1.000
_cell.length_b   1.000
_cell.length_c   1.000
_cell.angle_alpha   90.00
_cell.angle_beta   90.00
_cell.angle_gamma   90.00
#
_symmetry.space_group_name_H-M   'P 1'
#
loop_
_entity.id
_entity.type
_entity.pdbx_description
1 polymer ?
#
loop_
_entity_poly.entity_id
_entity_poly.type
_entity_poly.pdbx_seq_one_letter_code
_entity_poly.pdbx_strand_id
1 'polypeptide(L)'
;MRLGKYLSSLTKPELEELIANCGFTDNELVIIKMLRNEKTCLEIANKLFLSVPTIDRRVRKIRNKIERLDDMNGVPIWEKANLTIEEAAEYSNVGIHKIYELANKPNCDFVLFVGKKRLIKRKKFEKFLENMDCL
;
A
#
# COMPACT_ATOMS: atom_id res chain seq x y z
N MET A 1 9.97 -3.79 7.18
CA MET A 1 10.73 -2.52 7.36
C MET A 1 10.72 -2.11 8.83
N ARG A 2 11.84 -1.78 9.37
CA ARG A 2 11.94 -1.19 10.71
C ARG A 2 11.73 0.31 10.60
N LEU A 3 10.59 0.82 11.01
CA LEU A 3 10.18 2.20 10.78
C LEU A 3 11.16 3.24 11.37
N GLY A 4 11.63 3.03 12.60
CA GLY A 4 12.61 3.92 13.24
C GLY A 4 13.91 4.02 12.45
N LYS A 5 14.45 2.90 11.98
CA LYS A 5 15.66 2.86 11.16
C LYS A 5 15.47 3.54 9.80
N TYR A 6 14.30 3.34 9.18
CA TYR A 6 13.94 4.02 7.93
C TYR A 6 13.89 5.55 8.13
N LEU A 7 13.17 6.00 9.16
CA LEU A 7 13.05 7.44 9.46
C LEU A 7 14.38 8.09 9.82
N SER A 8 15.26 7.38 10.52
CA SER A 8 16.60 7.89 10.87
C SER A 8 17.53 8.00 9.66
N SER A 9 17.29 7.22 8.61
CA SER A 9 18.07 7.26 7.36
C SER A 9 17.69 8.41 6.43
N LEU A 10 16.50 9.01 6.61
CA LEU A 10 16.03 10.14 5.80
C LEU A 10 16.77 11.43 6.12
N THR A 11 17.12 12.19 5.09
CA THR A 11 17.58 13.56 5.25
C THR A 11 16.42 14.45 5.69
N LYS A 12 16.75 15.66 6.20
CA LYS A 12 15.73 16.61 6.64
C LYS A 12 14.71 16.97 5.55
N PRO A 13 15.13 17.31 4.31
CA PRO A 13 14.18 17.60 3.23
C PRO A 13 13.35 16.40 2.82
N GLU A 14 13.90 15.19 2.79
CA GLU A 14 13.14 13.95 2.51
C GLU A 14 12.06 13.68 3.56
N LEU A 15 12.38 13.93 4.83
CA LEU A 15 11.41 13.80 5.91
C LEU A 15 10.29 14.83 5.80
N GLU A 16 10.61 16.08 5.49
CA GLU A 16 9.63 17.14 5.29
C GLU A 16 8.69 16.84 4.13
N GLU A 17 9.22 16.33 3.03
CA GLU A 17 8.43 15.88 1.88
C GLU A 17 7.50 14.71 2.24
N LEU A 18 8.01 13.73 2.97
CA LEU A 18 7.22 12.60 3.46
C LEU A 18 6.06 13.07 4.34
N ILE A 19 6.32 13.98 5.27
CA ILE A 19 5.31 14.56 6.17
C ILE A 19 4.24 15.31 5.39
N ALA A 20 4.65 16.11 4.39
CA ALA A 20 3.73 16.88 3.57
C ALA A 20 2.79 15.98 2.75
N ASN A 21 3.30 14.85 2.25
CA ASN A 21 2.55 13.96 1.37
C ASN A 21 1.67 12.94 2.11
N CYS A 22 2.04 12.54 3.33
CA CYS A 22 1.30 11.51 4.08
C CYS A 22 0.09 12.01 4.87
N GLY A 23 0.01 13.31 5.16
CA GLY A 23 -1.08 13.86 5.96
C GLY A 23 -1.13 13.27 7.39
N PHE A 24 -0.03 13.32 8.10
CA PHE A 24 0.06 12.86 9.49
C PHE A 24 -0.65 13.81 10.45
N THR A 25 -1.26 13.25 11.50
CA THR A 25 -1.80 14.02 12.63
C THR A 25 -0.66 14.51 13.53
N ASP A 26 -0.94 15.53 14.36
CA ASP A 26 0.05 16.06 15.31
C ASP A 26 0.62 14.98 16.24
N ASN A 27 -0.22 14.08 16.72
CA ASN A 27 0.20 12.95 17.54
C ASN A 27 1.12 11.98 16.77
N GLU A 28 0.83 11.72 15.49
CA GLU A 28 1.68 10.90 14.64
C GLU A 28 3.03 11.56 14.38
N LEU A 29 3.05 12.89 14.19
CA LEU A 29 4.29 13.65 14.01
C LEU A 29 5.22 13.58 15.23
N VAL A 30 4.66 13.63 16.44
CA VAL A 30 5.44 13.46 17.68
C VAL A 30 6.07 12.07 17.72
N ILE A 31 5.32 11.03 17.39
CA ILE A 31 5.83 9.65 17.35
C ILE A 31 6.92 9.50 16.28
N ILE A 32 6.74 10.08 15.10
CA ILE A 32 7.73 10.07 14.01
C ILE A 32 9.05 10.69 14.46
N LYS A 33 9.00 11.85 15.13
CA LYS A 33 10.19 12.52 15.65
C LYS A 33 10.93 11.67 16.70
N MET A 34 10.18 11.01 17.58
CA MET A 34 10.75 10.12 18.59
C MET A 34 11.37 8.87 17.96
N LEU A 35 10.69 8.25 17.00
CA LEU A 35 11.22 7.09 16.26
C LEU A 35 12.48 7.45 15.48
N ARG A 36 12.52 8.64 14.88
CA ARG A 36 13.72 9.14 14.18
C ARG A 36 14.92 9.29 15.13
N ASN A 37 14.67 9.65 16.37
CA ASN A 37 15.68 9.74 17.43
C ASN A 37 15.98 8.40 18.11
N GLU A 38 15.57 7.29 17.45
CA GLU A 38 15.82 5.91 17.90
C GLU A 38 15.17 5.57 19.25
N LYS A 39 14.11 6.26 19.63
CA LYS A 39 13.35 5.93 20.84
C LYS A 39 12.56 4.63 20.64
N THR A 40 12.51 3.81 21.68
CA THR A 40 11.71 2.57 21.69
C THR A 40 10.23 2.86 21.88
N CYS A 41 9.37 1.90 21.52
CA CYS A 41 7.93 2.03 21.78
C CYS A 41 7.60 2.23 23.27
N LEU A 42 8.39 1.61 24.17
CA LEU A 42 8.23 1.78 25.62
C LEU A 42 8.54 3.22 26.04
N GLU A 43 9.64 3.81 25.54
CA GLU A 43 10.01 5.21 25.83
C GLU A 43 8.97 6.18 25.31
N ILE A 44 8.44 5.94 24.11
CA ILE A 44 7.37 6.74 23.51
C ILE A 44 6.08 6.63 24.34
N ALA A 45 5.69 5.43 24.74
CA ALA A 45 4.52 5.18 25.57
C ALA A 45 4.61 5.91 26.92
N ASN A 46 5.77 5.85 27.58
CA ASN A 46 6.01 6.55 28.84
C ASN A 46 5.94 8.07 28.69
N LYS A 47 6.52 8.62 27.62
CA LYS A 47 6.51 10.06 27.39
C LYS A 47 5.12 10.61 27.04
N LEU A 48 4.32 9.85 26.29
CA LEU A 48 2.98 10.27 25.87
C LEU A 48 1.87 9.82 26.84
N PHE A 49 2.21 9.13 27.92
CA PHE A 49 1.26 8.57 28.89
C PHE A 49 0.25 7.63 28.24
N LEU A 50 0.70 6.81 27.29
CA LEU A 50 -0.09 5.83 26.58
C LEU A 50 0.44 4.41 26.83
N SER A 51 -0.38 3.40 26.57
CA SER A 51 0.07 2.01 26.63
C SER A 51 0.92 1.64 25.42
N VAL A 52 1.83 0.68 25.59
CA VAL A 52 2.67 0.14 24.49
C VAL A 52 1.82 -0.39 23.34
N PRO A 53 0.75 -1.19 23.55
CA PRO A 53 -0.15 -1.60 22.46
C PRO A 53 -0.76 -0.45 21.67
N THR A 54 -1.09 0.66 22.34
CA THR A 54 -1.60 1.86 21.66
C THR A 54 -0.54 2.49 20.77
N ILE A 55 0.71 2.57 21.23
CA ILE A 55 1.83 3.07 20.43
C ILE A 55 2.08 2.13 19.24
N ASP A 56 2.06 0.82 19.41
CA ASP A 56 2.24 -0.15 18.34
C ASP A 56 1.17 0.00 17.25
N ARG A 57 -0.08 0.24 17.61
CA ARG A 57 -1.16 0.51 16.65
C ARG A 57 -0.91 1.80 15.87
N ARG A 58 -0.45 2.85 16.53
CA ARG A 58 -0.14 4.14 15.89
C ARG A 58 1.06 4.02 14.96
N VAL A 59 2.11 3.33 15.38
CA VAL A 59 3.29 3.02 14.54
C VAL A 59 2.88 2.23 13.30
N ARG A 60 1.99 1.26 13.44
CA ARG A 60 1.45 0.50 12.30
C ARG A 60 0.68 1.40 11.32
N LYS A 61 -0.15 2.31 11.83
CA LYS A 61 -0.86 3.30 10.99
C LYS A 61 0.10 4.21 10.23
N ILE A 62 1.14 4.70 10.89
CA ILE A 62 2.19 5.52 10.26
C ILE A 62 2.87 4.74 9.14
N ARG A 63 3.28 3.49 9.40
CA ARG A 63 3.89 2.62 8.41
C ARG A 63 2.99 2.42 7.19
N ASN A 64 1.73 2.11 7.41
CA ASN A 64 0.76 1.92 6.33
C ASN A 64 0.57 3.18 5.48
N LYS A 65 0.59 4.36 6.09
CA LYS A 65 0.53 5.62 5.33
C LYS A 65 1.75 5.82 4.44
N ILE A 66 2.95 5.49 4.92
CA ILE A 66 4.20 5.59 4.16
C ILE A 66 4.20 4.57 3.01
N GLU A 67 3.86 3.32 3.27
CA GLU A 67 3.80 2.27 2.26
C GLU A 67 2.81 2.59 1.13
N ARG A 68 1.68 3.22 1.45
CA ARG A 68 0.72 3.69 0.43
C ARG A 68 1.28 4.79 -0.47
N LEU A 69 2.16 5.65 0.04
CA LEU A 69 2.82 6.65 -0.79
C LEU A 69 3.79 5.99 -1.77
N ASP A 70 4.55 5.01 -1.31
CA ASP A 70 5.46 4.26 -2.16
C ASP A 70 4.69 3.55 -3.29
N ASP A 71 3.53 2.99 -2.97
CA ASP A 71 2.62 2.39 -3.95
C ASP A 71 2.06 3.44 -4.94
N MET A 72 1.73 4.63 -4.46
CA MET A 72 1.23 5.73 -5.32
C MET A 72 2.32 6.35 -6.19
N ASN A 73 3.58 6.35 -5.75
CA ASN A 73 4.73 6.81 -6.51
C ASN A 73 5.30 5.71 -7.43
N GLY A 74 4.73 4.51 -7.39
CA GLY A 74 5.08 3.41 -8.25
C GLY A 74 4.64 3.63 -9.71
N VAL A 75 4.88 2.61 -10.55
CA VAL A 75 4.42 2.62 -11.94
C VAL A 75 2.89 2.74 -11.98
N PRO A 76 2.33 3.69 -12.77
CA PRO A 76 0.89 3.81 -12.91
C PRO A 76 0.24 2.50 -13.37
N ILE A 77 -1.00 2.25 -12.94
CA ILE A 77 -1.72 1.01 -13.25
C ILE A 77 -1.76 0.74 -14.77
N TRP A 78 -1.97 1.76 -15.59
CA TRP A 78 -2.03 1.65 -17.05
C TRP A 78 -0.68 1.37 -17.73
N GLU A 79 0.42 1.49 -17.00
CA GLU A 79 1.77 1.15 -17.49
C GLU A 79 2.25 -0.21 -16.98
N LYS A 80 1.60 -0.79 -16.00
CA LYS A 80 1.95 -2.11 -15.47
C LYS A 80 1.61 -3.21 -16.47
N ALA A 81 2.50 -4.17 -16.63
CA ALA A 81 2.24 -5.36 -17.45
C ALA A 81 1.23 -6.31 -16.79
N ASN A 82 1.30 -6.44 -15.46
CA ASN A 82 0.43 -7.27 -14.64
C ASN A 82 -0.18 -6.43 -13.52
N LEU A 83 -1.46 -6.68 -13.22
CA LEU A 83 -2.22 -6.00 -12.18
C LEU A 83 -2.60 -6.98 -11.07
N THR A 84 -2.73 -6.48 -9.84
CA THR A 84 -3.45 -7.23 -8.80
C THR A 84 -4.95 -7.24 -9.14
N ILE A 85 -5.74 -8.07 -8.44
CA ILE A 85 -7.19 -8.11 -8.67
C ILE A 85 -7.84 -6.78 -8.30
N GLU A 86 -7.38 -6.15 -7.22
CA GLU A 86 -7.82 -4.84 -6.78
C GLU A 86 -7.48 -3.75 -7.79
N GLU A 87 -6.27 -3.75 -8.32
CA GLU A 87 -5.84 -2.82 -9.39
C GLU A 87 -6.61 -3.02 -10.68
N ALA A 88 -6.89 -4.28 -11.05
CA ALA A 88 -7.71 -4.60 -12.22
C ALA A 88 -9.15 -4.11 -12.05
N ALA A 89 -9.73 -4.20 -10.86
CA ALA A 89 -11.04 -3.67 -10.53
C ALA A 89 -11.09 -2.13 -10.66
N GLU A 90 -10.09 -1.45 -10.14
CA GLU A 90 -9.96 0.00 -10.26
C GLU A 90 -9.76 0.44 -11.71
N TYR A 91 -8.90 -0.24 -12.45
CA TYR A 91 -8.58 0.05 -13.85
C TYR A 91 -9.77 -0.14 -14.79
N SER A 92 -10.52 -1.22 -14.63
CA SER A 92 -11.64 -1.60 -15.50
C SER A 92 -13.00 -1.12 -15.02
N ASN A 93 -13.09 -0.62 -13.79
CA ASN A 93 -14.34 -0.30 -13.10
C ASN A 93 -15.29 -1.51 -12.98
N VAL A 94 -14.75 -2.72 -12.96
CA VAL A 94 -15.46 -3.97 -12.75
C VAL A 94 -15.32 -4.37 -11.28
N GLY A 95 -16.38 -4.86 -10.65
CA GLY A 95 -16.34 -5.28 -9.25
C GLY A 95 -15.31 -6.39 -8.97
N ILE A 96 -14.63 -6.33 -7.82
CA ILE A 96 -13.61 -7.29 -7.41
C ILE A 96 -14.14 -8.74 -7.47
N HIS A 97 -15.34 -8.99 -6.96
CA HIS A 97 -15.95 -10.31 -6.96
C HIS A 97 -16.18 -10.84 -8.37
N LYS A 98 -16.55 -9.96 -9.30
CA LYS A 98 -16.74 -10.34 -10.71
C LYS A 98 -15.42 -10.73 -11.37
N ILE A 99 -14.33 -10.01 -11.05
CA ILE A 99 -12.99 -10.35 -11.54
C ILE A 99 -12.53 -11.71 -10.99
N TYR A 100 -12.77 -12.00 -9.70
CA TYR A 100 -12.49 -13.31 -9.13
C TYR A 100 -13.27 -14.42 -9.84
N GLU A 101 -14.55 -14.21 -10.11
CA GLU A 101 -15.38 -15.14 -10.85
C GLU A 101 -14.84 -15.42 -12.25
N LEU A 102 -14.48 -14.38 -12.98
CA LEU A 102 -13.87 -14.49 -14.30
C LEU A 102 -12.51 -15.20 -14.26
N ALA A 103 -11.69 -14.89 -13.26
CA ALA A 103 -10.36 -15.48 -13.08
C ALA A 103 -10.43 -16.99 -12.72
N ASN A 104 -11.52 -17.45 -12.15
CA ASN A 104 -11.72 -18.85 -11.80
C ASN A 104 -12.26 -19.71 -12.96
N LYS A 105 -12.61 -19.10 -14.10
CA LYS A 105 -13.07 -19.86 -15.28
C LYS A 105 -11.93 -20.68 -15.87
N PRO A 106 -12.19 -21.93 -16.30
CA PRO A 106 -11.15 -22.84 -16.80
C PRO A 106 -10.44 -22.35 -18.06
N ASN A 107 -11.09 -21.52 -18.86
CA ASN A 107 -10.54 -20.95 -20.11
C ASN A 107 -10.02 -19.52 -19.97
N CYS A 108 -9.73 -19.08 -18.73
CA CYS A 108 -9.21 -17.75 -18.49
C CYS A 108 -7.73 -17.68 -18.85
N ASP A 109 -7.37 -16.87 -19.85
CA ASP A 109 -6.00 -16.69 -20.33
C ASP A 109 -5.32 -15.41 -19.82
N PHE A 110 -6.05 -14.53 -19.13
CA PHE A 110 -5.52 -13.29 -18.61
C PHE A 110 -5.03 -13.37 -17.16
N VAL A 111 -5.11 -14.53 -16.51
CA VAL A 111 -4.62 -14.76 -15.14
C VAL A 111 -3.22 -15.33 -15.16
N LEU A 112 -2.34 -14.77 -14.32
CA LEU A 112 -0.99 -15.26 -14.06
C LEU A 112 -0.86 -15.63 -12.58
N PHE A 113 -0.43 -16.86 -12.31
CA PHE A 113 -0.14 -17.31 -10.95
C PHE A 113 1.34 -17.13 -10.64
N VAL A 114 1.64 -16.36 -9.58
CA VAL A 114 2.99 -16.18 -9.04
C VAL A 114 3.00 -16.69 -7.61
N GLY A 115 3.40 -17.93 -7.40
CA GLY A 115 3.26 -18.60 -6.10
C GLY A 115 1.79 -18.70 -5.69
N LYS A 116 1.44 -18.08 -4.57
CA LYS A 116 0.05 -18.01 -4.08
C LYS A 116 -0.73 -16.79 -4.58
N LYS A 117 -0.06 -15.87 -5.29
CA LYS A 117 -0.69 -14.62 -5.80
C LYS A 117 -1.27 -14.84 -7.18
N ARG A 118 -2.44 -14.26 -7.41
CA ARG A 118 -3.06 -14.14 -8.72
C ARG A 118 -2.84 -12.75 -9.25
N LEU A 119 -2.29 -12.64 -10.45
CA LEU A 119 -2.12 -11.38 -11.17
C LEU A 119 -2.93 -11.41 -12.44
N ILE A 120 -3.37 -10.24 -12.87
CA ILE A 120 -4.13 -10.07 -14.11
C ILE A 120 -3.19 -9.52 -15.18
N LYS A 121 -3.07 -10.22 -16.30
CA LYS A 121 -2.32 -9.74 -17.46
C LYS A 121 -3.10 -8.61 -18.12
N ARG A 122 -2.66 -7.37 -17.94
CA ARG A 122 -3.42 -6.19 -18.36
C ARG A 122 -3.86 -6.24 -19.82
N LYS A 123 -2.94 -6.47 -20.75
CA LYS A 123 -3.24 -6.47 -22.20
C LYS A 123 -4.25 -7.55 -22.60
N LYS A 124 -4.17 -8.74 -22.02
CA LYS A 124 -5.13 -9.82 -22.29
C LYS A 124 -6.48 -9.53 -21.64
N PHE A 125 -6.48 -8.92 -20.48
CA PHE A 125 -7.69 -8.47 -19.79
C PHE A 125 -8.42 -7.36 -20.57
N GLU A 126 -7.69 -6.39 -21.11
CA GLU A 126 -8.23 -5.36 -22.00
C GLU A 126 -8.91 -5.98 -23.22
N LYS A 127 -8.25 -6.91 -23.91
CA LYS A 127 -8.83 -7.63 -25.07
C LYS A 127 -10.07 -8.44 -24.69
N PHE A 128 -10.06 -9.05 -23.53
CA PHE A 128 -11.22 -9.77 -23.00
C PHE A 128 -12.41 -8.84 -22.81
N LEU A 129 -12.20 -7.66 -22.21
CA LEU A 129 -13.24 -6.66 -21.99
C LEU A 129 -13.76 -6.06 -23.30
N GLU A 130 -12.90 -5.84 -24.31
CA GLU A 130 -13.27 -5.34 -25.63
C GLU A 130 -14.22 -6.29 -26.37
N ASN A 131 -14.10 -7.59 -26.14
CA ASN A 131 -14.91 -8.62 -26.77
C ASN A 131 -16.19 -8.95 -25.99
N MET A 132 -16.43 -8.29 -24.87
CA MET A 132 -17.60 -8.52 -24.01
C MET A 132 -18.57 -7.35 -24.05
N ASP A 133 -19.80 -7.62 -24.44
CA ASP A 133 -20.88 -6.62 -24.44
C ASP A 133 -21.53 -6.50 -23.05
N CYS A 134 -21.49 -7.55 -22.25
CA CYS A 134 -21.97 -7.54 -20.87
C CYS A 134 -21.25 -8.58 -20.01
N LEU A 135 -21.21 -8.31 -18.75
CA LEU A 135 -20.61 -9.19 -17.73
C LEU A 135 -21.65 -9.70 -16.74
#